data_ed1aa9a561c9319be35baf6b4824e4e6
#
_entry.id   ed1aa9a561c9319be35baf6b4824e4e6
#
_cell.length_a   1.000
_cell.length_b   1.000
_cell.length_c   1.000
_cell.angle_alpha   90.00
_cell.angle_beta   90.00
_cell.angle_gamma   90.00
#
_symmetry.space_group_name_H-M   'P 1'
#
loop_
_entity.id
_entity.type
_entity.pdbx_description
1 polymer ?
#
loop_
_entity_poly.entity_id
_entity_poly.type
_entity_poly.pdbx_seq_one_letter_code
_entity_poly.pdbx_strand_id
1 'polypeptide(L)'
;MNIIDTSSSPLIANEEGMIKNIPLFKIRPINYFLPEGIFTDVIFQSTASVKNFKNFEICNKKNIYTMGQSTKYILSSYGVESSCPTPPGSDELISLLGKNLSGRRFLIVKGVDGLNKIKEFLDENMAFSEEIICYERIELNNYNDLKSEFEYASAVILTSVLSAKMYFKNIHSKDNDVTLFSISKRVKSEISQMGYESKIINYFSDSLLDDIKKAI
;
A
#
# COMPACT_ATOMS: atom_id res chain seq x y z
N MET A 1 20.93 -9.15 -14.18
CA MET A 1 20.13 -9.21 -12.94
C MET A 1 18.73 -8.72 -13.30
N ASN A 2 17.69 -9.50 -12.99
CA ASN A 2 16.31 -9.16 -13.26
C ASN A 2 15.56 -9.02 -11.93
N ILE A 3 15.12 -7.80 -11.57
CA ILE A 3 14.39 -7.50 -10.34
C ILE A 3 12.94 -7.23 -10.70
N ILE A 4 12.01 -7.89 -10.03
CA ILE A 4 10.59 -7.69 -10.25
C ILE A 4 9.96 -7.00 -9.04
N ASP A 5 9.31 -5.87 -9.30
CA ASP A 5 8.47 -5.15 -8.34
C ASP A 5 6.99 -5.53 -8.56
N THR A 6 6.34 -6.07 -7.53
CA THR A 6 4.94 -6.49 -7.59
C THR A 6 3.96 -5.38 -7.18
N SER A 7 4.41 -4.13 -7.10
CA SER A 7 3.57 -2.99 -6.75
C SER A 7 2.45 -2.78 -7.78
N SER A 8 1.26 -2.44 -7.30
CA SER A 8 0.17 -1.95 -8.16
C SER A 8 0.41 -0.53 -8.70
N SER A 9 1.51 0.10 -8.29
CA SER A 9 1.95 1.40 -8.78
C SER A 9 3.46 1.34 -8.97
N PRO A 10 3.98 1.60 -10.18
CA PRO A 10 5.40 1.53 -10.45
C PRO A 10 6.17 2.52 -9.56
N LEU A 11 7.41 2.14 -9.21
CA LEU A 11 8.38 3.05 -8.63
C LEU A 11 8.67 4.19 -9.59
N ILE A 12 8.75 5.41 -9.06
CA ILE A 12 9.05 6.61 -9.86
C ILE A 12 10.53 6.67 -10.23
N ALA A 13 11.40 6.11 -9.39
CA ALA A 13 12.85 6.11 -9.57
C ALA A 13 13.39 4.76 -10.07
N ASN A 14 13.00 4.35 -11.28
CA ASN A 14 13.69 3.25 -11.96
C ASN A 14 14.56 3.81 -13.07
N GLU A 15 15.59 4.59 -12.70
CA GLU A 15 16.45 5.31 -13.65
C GLU A 15 17.25 4.38 -14.58
N GLU A 16 17.48 3.12 -14.21
CA GLU A 16 18.28 2.17 -14.97
C GLU A 16 17.46 1.10 -15.71
N GLY A 17 16.14 1.10 -15.60
CA GLY A 17 15.30 0.05 -16.22
C GLY A 17 15.52 -1.37 -15.69
N MET A 18 16.25 -1.51 -14.56
CA MET A 18 16.61 -2.82 -13.98
C MET A 18 15.51 -3.42 -13.11
N ILE A 19 14.55 -2.60 -12.67
CA ILE A 19 13.40 -3.06 -11.88
C ILE A 19 12.17 -3.06 -12.79
N LYS A 20 11.68 -4.25 -13.10
CA LYS A 20 10.47 -4.42 -13.91
C LYS A 20 9.25 -4.46 -13.00
N ASN A 21 8.27 -3.59 -13.25
CA ASN A 21 7.01 -3.63 -12.48
C ASN A 21 6.03 -4.62 -13.10
N ILE A 22 5.65 -5.65 -12.32
CA ILE A 22 4.68 -6.67 -12.72
C ILE A 22 3.67 -6.87 -11.58
N PRO A 23 2.57 -6.12 -11.57
CA PRO A 23 1.51 -6.26 -10.57
C PRO A 23 0.84 -7.63 -10.65
N LEU A 24 0.57 -8.24 -9.48
CA LEU A 24 -0.07 -9.55 -9.37
C LEU A 24 -1.59 -9.49 -9.15
N PHE A 25 -2.16 -8.30 -9.17
CA PHE A 25 -3.60 -8.05 -9.12
C PHE A 25 -3.90 -6.72 -9.79
N LYS A 26 -5.16 -6.51 -10.16
CA LYS A 26 -5.63 -5.25 -10.74
C LYS A 26 -6.36 -4.41 -9.69
N ILE A 27 -6.30 -3.10 -9.86
CA ILE A 27 -7.16 -2.17 -9.13
C ILE A 27 -8.35 -1.85 -10.03
N ARG A 28 -9.57 -2.07 -9.50
CA ARG A 28 -10.82 -1.71 -10.15
C ARG A 28 -11.46 -0.55 -9.40
N PRO A 29 -11.69 0.61 -10.05
CA PRO A 29 -12.43 1.70 -9.43
C PRO A 29 -13.84 1.28 -9.05
N ILE A 30 -14.33 1.83 -7.93
CA ILE A 30 -15.72 1.70 -7.48
C ILE A 30 -16.34 3.10 -7.46
N ASN A 31 -17.54 3.23 -8.02
CA ASN A 31 -18.30 4.45 -7.86
C ASN A 31 -18.79 4.56 -6.41
N TYR A 32 -18.66 5.75 -5.86
CA TYR A 32 -19.06 6.05 -4.49
C TYR A 32 -19.82 7.37 -4.44
N PHE A 33 -20.56 7.58 -3.38
CA PHE A 33 -21.17 8.86 -3.05
C PHE A 33 -20.41 9.46 -1.88
N LEU A 34 -20.24 10.78 -1.91
CA LEU A 34 -19.72 11.49 -0.75
C LEU A 34 -20.75 11.42 0.38
N PRO A 35 -20.37 11.03 1.60
CA PRO A 35 -21.26 11.13 2.74
C PRO A 35 -21.60 12.60 3.00
N GLU A 36 -22.83 12.84 3.45
CA GLU A 36 -23.28 14.18 3.83
C GLU A 36 -22.59 14.64 5.12
N GLY A 37 -22.27 15.91 5.20
CA GLY A 37 -21.75 16.53 6.40
C GLY A 37 -20.40 17.20 6.22
N ILE A 38 -19.94 17.84 7.31
CA ILE A 38 -18.66 18.52 7.35
C ILE A 38 -17.64 17.62 8.08
N PHE A 39 -16.60 17.21 7.37
CA PHE A 39 -15.47 16.49 7.95
C PHE A 39 -14.39 17.47 8.39
N THR A 40 -13.71 17.15 9.47
CA THR A 40 -12.55 17.90 9.97
C THR A 40 -11.24 17.23 9.55
N ASP A 41 -11.30 15.94 9.28
CA ASP A 41 -10.15 15.07 9.07
C ASP A 41 -10.40 14.09 7.92
N VAL A 42 -9.38 13.85 7.07
CA VAL A 42 -9.46 12.85 6.00
C VAL A 42 -8.27 11.90 6.10
N ILE A 43 -8.53 10.59 6.02
CA ILE A 43 -7.51 9.54 6.09
C ILE A 43 -7.48 8.76 4.79
N PHE A 44 -6.34 8.76 4.09
CA PHE A 44 -6.12 7.91 2.92
C PHE A 44 -5.33 6.66 3.31
N GLN A 45 -5.93 5.49 3.16
CA GLN A 45 -5.32 4.24 3.60
C GLN A 45 -4.29 3.65 2.62
N SER A 46 -4.24 4.11 1.36
CA SER A 46 -3.33 3.55 0.35
C SER A 46 -3.14 4.49 -0.84
N THR A 47 -2.10 4.24 -1.65
CA THR A 47 -1.91 4.92 -2.94
C THR A 47 -3.08 4.71 -3.89
N ALA A 48 -3.69 3.51 -3.88
CA ALA A 48 -4.86 3.22 -4.69
C ALA A 48 -6.09 4.03 -4.24
N SER A 49 -6.26 4.29 -2.93
CA SER A 49 -7.34 5.17 -2.46
C SER A 49 -7.17 6.60 -2.96
N VAL A 50 -5.96 7.13 -2.98
CA VAL A 50 -5.68 8.46 -3.55
C VAL A 50 -5.99 8.49 -5.06
N LYS A 51 -5.48 7.53 -5.83
CA LYS A 51 -5.65 7.49 -7.29
C LYS A 51 -7.11 7.30 -7.75
N ASN A 52 -7.96 6.73 -6.89
CA ASN A 52 -9.37 6.47 -7.21
C ASN A 52 -10.33 7.43 -6.49
N PHE A 53 -9.83 8.32 -5.66
CA PHE A 53 -10.62 9.39 -5.06
C PHE A 53 -10.72 10.57 -6.03
N LYS A 54 -11.91 11.19 -6.15
CA LYS A 54 -12.18 12.25 -7.13
C LYS A 54 -12.48 13.61 -6.51
N ASN A 55 -12.76 13.65 -5.22
CA ASN A 55 -13.34 14.82 -4.54
C ASN A 55 -12.30 15.50 -3.63
N PHE A 56 -11.13 15.86 -4.20
CA PHE A 56 -10.03 16.45 -3.43
C PHE A 56 -10.36 17.81 -2.83
N GLU A 57 -11.38 18.50 -3.31
CA GLU A 57 -11.90 19.75 -2.72
C GLU A 57 -12.31 19.58 -1.25
N ILE A 58 -12.71 18.35 -0.84
CA ILE A 58 -13.04 18.05 0.56
C ILE A 58 -11.81 18.13 1.48
N CYS A 59 -10.62 18.04 0.93
CA CYS A 59 -9.36 18.14 1.69
C CYS A 59 -9.00 19.57 2.08
N ASN A 60 -9.64 20.58 1.48
CA ASN A 60 -9.34 21.97 1.72
C ASN A 60 -9.56 22.35 3.19
N LYS A 61 -8.52 22.91 3.82
CA LYS A 61 -8.53 23.35 5.23
C LYS A 61 -8.88 22.21 6.22
N LYS A 62 -8.50 20.96 5.91
CA LYS A 62 -8.70 19.80 6.77
C LYS A 62 -7.36 19.23 7.23
N ASN A 63 -7.40 18.44 8.31
CA ASN A 63 -6.25 17.61 8.69
C ASN A 63 -6.23 16.36 7.80
N ILE A 64 -5.18 16.18 7.06
CA ILE A 64 -5.06 15.05 6.13
C ILE A 64 -4.02 14.09 6.64
N TYR A 65 -4.35 12.80 6.63
CA TYR A 65 -3.49 11.73 7.11
C TYR A 65 -3.34 10.63 6.07
N THR A 66 -2.16 10.02 6.07
CA THR A 66 -1.88 8.86 5.22
C THR A 66 -1.26 7.74 6.06
N MET A 67 -1.49 6.50 5.63
CA MET A 67 -0.96 5.31 6.33
C MET A 67 0.55 5.12 6.13
N GLY A 68 1.13 5.69 5.07
CA GLY A 68 2.53 5.49 4.72
C GLY A 68 3.05 6.51 3.72
N GLN A 69 4.38 6.57 3.59
CA GLN A 69 5.08 7.57 2.79
C GLN A 69 4.69 7.55 1.30
N SER A 70 4.48 6.36 0.70
CA SER A 70 4.02 6.26 -0.69
C SER A 70 2.67 6.92 -0.92
N THR A 71 1.75 6.78 0.04
CA THR A 71 0.44 7.43 -0.04
C THR A 71 0.57 8.94 0.09
N LYS A 72 1.41 9.41 1.03
CA LYS A 72 1.73 10.82 1.20
C LYS A 72 2.33 11.41 -0.08
N TYR A 73 3.31 10.72 -0.67
CA TYR A 73 3.97 11.16 -1.89
C TYR A 73 2.97 11.30 -3.07
N ILE A 74 2.14 10.28 -3.29
CA ILE A 74 1.12 10.35 -4.36
C ILE A 74 0.11 11.46 -4.05
N LEU A 75 -0.30 11.63 -2.80
CA LEU A 75 -1.27 12.67 -2.43
C LEU A 75 -0.72 14.09 -2.67
N SER A 76 0.57 14.31 -2.41
CA SER A 76 1.23 15.60 -2.68
C SER A 76 1.24 15.96 -4.18
N SER A 77 1.28 14.97 -5.09
CA SER A 77 1.17 15.23 -6.54
C SER A 77 -0.23 15.73 -6.96
N TYR A 78 -1.23 15.57 -6.10
CA TYR A 78 -2.56 16.18 -6.26
C TYR A 78 -2.68 17.53 -5.52
N GLY A 79 -1.56 18.07 -5.03
CA GLY A 79 -1.54 19.36 -4.32
C GLY A 79 -2.07 19.29 -2.89
N VAL A 80 -2.17 18.10 -2.28
CA VAL A 80 -2.70 17.90 -0.94
C VAL A 80 -1.57 17.50 0.01
N GLU A 81 -1.27 18.38 0.97
CA GLU A 81 -0.32 18.08 2.05
C GLU A 81 -0.96 17.16 3.10
N SER A 82 -0.17 16.26 3.69
CA SER A 82 -0.66 15.31 4.69
C SER A 82 0.38 14.96 5.74
N SER A 83 -0.10 14.56 6.91
CA SER A 83 0.69 13.94 7.96
C SER A 83 0.77 12.42 7.73
N CYS A 84 1.95 11.86 7.98
CA CYS A 84 2.22 10.43 7.85
C CYS A 84 3.02 9.95 9.05
N PRO A 85 2.66 8.84 9.69
CA PRO A 85 3.42 8.30 10.82
C PRO A 85 4.79 7.76 10.37
N THR A 86 5.73 7.77 11.30
CA THR A 86 7.05 7.15 11.16
C THR A 86 7.32 6.26 12.38
N PRO A 87 7.45 4.94 12.20
CA PRO A 87 7.32 4.18 10.96
C PRO A 87 5.88 4.16 10.41
N PRO A 88 5.65 3.75 9.15
CA PRO A 88 4.31 3.66 8.57
C PRO A 88 3.52 2.49 9.15
N GLY A 89 2.22 2.68 9.37
CA GLY A 89 1.33 1.63 9.89
C GLY A 89 0.05 2.16 10.53
N SER A 90 -0.88 1.24 10.80
CA SER A 90 -2.15 1.59 11.45
C SER A 90 -1.96 1.97 12.91
N ASP A 91 -1.10 1.26 13.65
CA ASP A 91 -0.83 1.53 15.06
C ASP A 91 -0.13 2.87 15.25
N GLU A 92 0.80 3.15 14.37
CA GLU A 92 1.54 4.39 14.35
C GLU A 92 0.64 5.58 13.95
N LEU A 93 -0.30 5.36 13.00
CA LEU A 93 -1.29 6.39 12.68
C LEU A 93 -2.25 6.63 13.85
N ILE A 94 -2.71 5.59 14.53
CA ILE A 94 -3.51 5.69 15.75
C ILE A 94 -2.77 6.52 16.81
N SER A 95 -1.49 6.24 17.01
CA SER A 95 -0.64 7.00 17.94
C SER A 95 -0.51 8.47 17.54
N LEU A 96 -0.40 8.76 16.24
CA LEU A 96 -0.34 10.11 15.70
C LEU A 96 -1.66 10.87 15.88
N LEU A 97 -2.81 10.21 15.71
CA LEU A 97 -4.13 10.81 15.90
C LEU A 97 -4.38 11.19 17.37
N GLY A 98 -3.80 10.42 18.31
CA GLY A 98 -3.98 10.60 19.76
C GLY A 98 -5.39 10.23 20.21
N LYS A 99 -5.65 10.39 21.50
CA LYS A 99 -6.94 10.01 22.12
C LYS A 99 -7.96 11.16 22.19
N ASN A 100 -7.53 12.41 22.03
CA ASN A 100 -8.45 13.56 22.10
C ASN A 100 -9.11 13.76 20.73
N LEU A 101 -10.21 13.04 20.48
CA LEU A 101 -10.93 13.03 19.22
C LEU A 101 -12.31 13.74 19.30
N SER A 102 -12.62 14.32 20.45
CA SER A 102 -13.92 14.99 20.68
C SER A 102 -14.19 16.08 19.64
N GLY A 103 -15.35 16.04 19.02
CA GLY A 103 -15.78 16.98 17.97
C GLY A 103 -15.11 16.78 16.60
N ARG A 104 -14.18 15.84 16.47
CA ARG A 104 -13.58 15.51 15.18
C ARG A 104 -14.48 14.58 14.37
N ARG A 105 -14.52 14.81 13.07
CA ARG A 105 -15.31 14.04 12.11
C ARG A 105 -14.39 13.54 10.99
N PHE A 106 -14.23 12.25 10.91
CA PHE A 106 -13.27 11.61 10.02
C PHE A 106 -13.94 11.06 8.76
N LEU A 107 -13.29 11.28 7.62
CA LEU A 107 -13.58 10.59 6.38
C LEU A 107 -12.42 9.63 6.07
N ILE A 108 -12.70 8.33 5.98
CA ILE A 108 -11.71 7.30 5.68
C ILE A 108 -11.87 6.87 4.23
N VAL A 109 -10.86 7.13 3.40
CA VAL A 109 -10.83 6.74 1.98
C VAL A 109 -10.01 5.47 1.81
N LYS A 110 -10.69 4.36 1.40
CA LYS A 110 -10.09 3.02 1.39
C LYS A 110 -10.58 2.15 0.22
N GLY A 111 -10.01 0.97 0.08
CA GLY A 111 -10.54 -0.10 -0.78
C GLY A 111 -11.45 -1.05 -0.01
N VAL A 112 -12.13 -1.95 -0.73
CA VAL A 112 -13.05 -2.97 -0.16
C VAL A 112 -12.41 -3.73 1.00
N ASP A 113 -11.16 -4.20 0.83
CA ASP A 113 -10.44 -4.97 1.85
C ASP A 113 -9.54 -4.09 2.74
N GLY A 114 -9.83 -2.79 2.84
CA GLY A 114 -9.09 -1.88 3.71
C GLY A 114 -9.25 -2.26 5.17
N LEU A 115 -8.16 -2.18 5.95
CA LEU A 115 -8.17 -2.51 7.38
C LEU A 115 -9.19 -1.65 8.13
N ASN A 116 -9.97 -2.27 9.02
CA ASN A 116 -10.96 -1.58 9.85
C ASN A 116 -10.35 -0.98 11.13
N LYS A 117 -9.11 -1.32 11.46
CA LYS A 117 -8.46 -0.94 12.72
C LYS A 117 -8.54 0.56 13.06
N ILE A 118 -8.42 1.43 12.03
CA ILE A 118 -8.56 2.88 12.22
C ILE A 118 -10.02 3.23 12.59
N LYS A 119 -10.98 2.66 11.89
CA LYS A 119 -12.41 2.89 12.16
C LYS A 119 -12.77 2.40 13.56
N GLU A 120 -12.35 1.19 13.92
CA GLU A 120 -12.56 0.61 15.26
C GLU A 120 -12.00 1.53 16.35
N PHE A 121 -10.77 2.03 16.18
CA PHE A 121 -10.17 2.98 17.13
C PHE A 121 -10.97 4.29 17.23
N LEU A 122 -11.44 4.85 16.11
CA LEU A 122 -12.25 6.07 16.11
C LEU A 122 -13.59 5.85 16.83
N ASP A 123 -14.24 4.73 16.57
CA ASP A 123 -15.52 4.35 17.19
C ASP A 123 -15.35 4.14 18.71
N GLU A 124 -14.28 3.44 19.15
CA GLU A 124 -13.94 3.24 20.56
C GLU A 124 -13.65 4.56 21.30
N ASN A 125 -13.18 5.58 20.61
CA ASN A 125 -12.92 6.91 21.16
C ASN A 125 -14.06 7.91 20.87
N MET A 126 -15.25 7.40 20.53
CA MET A 126 -16.47 8.20 20.30
C MET A 126 -16.30 9.32 19.24
N ALA A 127 -15.39 9.14 18.30
CA ALA A 127 -15.25 10.02 17.16
C ALA A 127 -16.24 9.61 16.06
N PHE A 128 -16.81 10.60 15.38
CA PHE A 128 -17.62 10.31 14.20
C PHE A 128 -16.74 9.91 13.03
N SER A 129 -17.04 8.82 12.35
CA SER A 129 -16.30 8.39 11.17
C SER A 129 -17.23 7.84 10.07
N GLU A 130 -16.92 8.20 8.82
CA GLU A 130 -17.54 7.67 7.60
C GLU A 130 -16.47 7.10 6.69
N GLU A 131 -16.87 6.12 5.87
CA GLU A 131 -15.95 5.46 4.95
C GLU A 131 -16.37 5.67 3.49
N ILE A 132 -15.38 5.95 2.65
CA ILE A 132 -15.51 5.87 1.19
C ILE A 132 -14.72 4.67 0.70
N ILE A 133 -15.42 3.75 0.06
CA ILE A 133 -14.82 2.62 -0.64
C ILE A 133 -14.74 3.00 -2.12
N CYS A 134 -13.56 3.38 -2.61
CA CYS A 134 -13.37 3.92 -3.95
C CYS A 134 -12.68 2.95 -4.93
N TYR A 135 -12.21 1.79 -4.46
CA TYR A 135 -11.61 0.75 -5.29
C TYR A 135 -11.70 -0.63 -4.67
N GLU A 136 -11.51 -1.64 -5.49
CA GLU A 136 -11.26 -3.01 -5.05
C GLU A 136 -10.02 -3.60 -5.73
N ARG A 137 -9.48 -4.66 -5.13
CA ARG A 137 -8.40 -5.46 -5.70
C ARG A 137 -8.99 -6.73 -6.27
N ILE A 138 -8.74 -6.99 -7.54
CA ILE A 138 -9.20 -8.21 -8.23
C ILE A 138 -8.01 -9.04 -8.68
N GLU A 139 -8.09 -10.35 -8.46
CA GLU A 139 -7.11 -11.30 -8.97
C GLU A 139 -7.05 -11.23 -10.50
N LEU A 140 -5.92 -11.57 -11.07
CA LEU A 140 -5.82 -11.72 -12.53
C LEU A 140 -6.53 -13.00 -12.97
N ASN A 141 -7.14 -12.97 -14.14
CA ASN A 141 -7.81 -14.15 -14.70
C ASN A 141 -6.81 -15.25 -15.10
N ASN A 142 -5.59 -14.87 -15.44
CA ASN A 142 -4.52 -15.78 -15.84
C ASN A 142 -3.16 -15.26 -15.35
N TYR A 143 -2.38 -16.14 -14.76
CA TYR A 143 -1.01 -15.88 -14.30
C TYR A 143 0.05 -16.57 -15.16
N ASN A 144 -0.34 -17.46 -16.09
CA ASN A 144 0.61 -18.25 -16.86
C ASN A 144 1.52 -17.37 -17.71
N ASP A 145 0.97 -16.29 -18.30
CA ASP A 145 1.74 -15.34 -19.13
C ASP A 145 2.80 -14.58 -18.28
N LEU A 146 2.60 -14.52 -16.96
CA LEU A 146 3.54 -13.86 -16.05
C LEU A 146 4.64 -14.80 -15.55
N LYS A 147 4.39 -16.12 -15.49
CA LYS A 147 5.35 -17.08 -14.93
C LYS A 147 6.73 -16.98 -15.57
N SER A 148 6.79 -16.88 -16.88
CA SER A 148 8.05 -16.75 -17.63
C SER A 148 8.86 -15.52 -17.23
N GLU A 149 8.20 -14.45 -16.84
CA GLU A 149 8.88 -13.24 -16.37
C GLU A 149 9.57 -13.45 -15.00
N PHE A 150 8.94 -14.24 -14.14
CA PHE A 150 9.47 -14.54 -12.81
C PHE A 150 10.48 -15.69 -12.80
N GLU A 151 10.47 -16.53 -13.83
CA GLU A 151 11.38 -17.70 -13.94
C GLU A 151 12.87 -17.27 -13.92
N TYR A 152 13.17 -16.12 -14.52
CA TYR A 152 14.52 -15.57 -14.59
C TYR A 152 14.77 -14.43 -13.62
N ALA A 153 13.88 -14.24 -12.65
CA ALA A 153 14.04 -13.17 -11.66
C ALA A 153 15.15 -13.52 -10.67
N SER A 154 16.11 -12.62 -10.48
CA SER A 154 17.11 -12.71 -9.40
C SER A 154 16.52 -12.26 -8.06
N ALA A 155 15.54 -11.35 -8.12
CA ALA A 155 14.85 -10.82 -6.94
C ALA A 155 13.39 -10.48 -7.22
N VAL A 156 12.53 -10.65 -6.21
CA VAL A 156 11.14 -10.22 -6.24
C VAL A 156 10.81 -9.38 -5.01
N ILE A 157 10.29 -8.18 -5.24
CA ILE A 157 9.84 -7.26 -4.21
C ILE A 157 8.33 -7.44 -3.99
N LEU A 158 7.97 -7.96 -2.82
CA LEU A 158 6.59 -8.18 -2.41
C LEU A 158 6.11 -6.97 -1.60
N THR A 159 5.29 -6.13 -2.23
CA THR A 159 4.91 -4.82 -1.69
C THR A 159 3.65 -4.82 -0.84
N SER A 160 2.95 -5.93 -0.79
CA SER A 160 1.74 -6.10 0.04
C SER A 160 1.52 -7.57 0.40
N VAL A 161 0.71 -7.80 1.44
CA VAL A 161 0.28 -9.15 1.82
C VAL A 161 -0.46 -9.83 0.66
N LEU A 162 -1.29 -9.09 -0.09
CA LEU A 162 -1.99 -9.67 -1.23
C LEU A 162 -1.03 -10.06 -2.35
N SER A 163 -0.04 -9.20 -2.69
CA SER A 163 0.96 -9.56 -3.70
C SER A 163 1.77 -10.79 -3.29
N ALA A 164 2.11 -10.93 -2.00
CA ALA A 164 2.77 -12.13 -1.49
C ALA A 164 1.88 -13.38 -1.66
N LYS A 165 0.61 -13.30 -1.24
CA LYS A 165 -0.34 -14.41 -1.42
C LYS A 165 -0.50 -14.82 -2.89
N MET A 166 -0.64 -13.84 -3.79
CA MET A 166 -0.79 -14.12 -5.22
C MET A 166 0.48 -14.72 -5.82
N TYR A 167 1.66 -14.22 -5.40
CA TYR A 167 2.94 -14.75 -5.83
C TYR A 167 3.08 -16.23 -5.46
N PHE A 168 2.91 -16.57 -4.19
CA PHE A 168 3.07 -17.97 -3.74
C PHE A 168 1.98 -18.91 -4.27
N LYS A 169 0.76 -18.41 -4.43
CA LYS A 169 -0.35 -19.23 -4.97
C LYS A 169 -0.20 -19.52 -6.46
N ASN A 170 0.31 -18.58 -7.26
CA ASN A 170 0.14 -18.63 -8.72
C ASN A 170 1.46 -18.59 -9.51
N ILE A 171 2.55 -18.07 -8.93
CA ILE A 171 3.80 -17.77 -9.66
C ILE A 171 4.96 -18.62 -9.14
N HIS A 172 5.15 -18.66 -7.82
CA HIS A 172 6.32 -19.25 -7.19
C HIS A 172 6.53 -20.71 -7.60
N SER A 173 7.77 -21.05 -7.95
CA SER A 173 8.25 -22.42 -8.09
C SER A 173 9.36 -22.68 -7.08
N LYS A 174 9.39 -23.89 -6.50
CA LYS A 174 10.43 -24.28 -5.54
C LYS A 174 11.82 -24.43 -6.20
N ASP A 175 11.84 -24.57 -7.51
CA ASP A 175 13.08 -24.73 -8.28
C ASP A 175 13.74 -23.38 -8.60
N ASN A 176 13.07 -22.24 -8.32
CA ASN A 176 13.60 -20.93 -8.60
C ASN A 176 14.42 -20.41 -7.41
N ASP A 177 15.71 -20.23 -7.63
CA ASP A 177 16.62 -19.55 -6.68
C ASP A 177 16.44 -18.04 -6.78
N VAL A 178 15.43 -17.51 -6.09
CA VAL A 178 15.07 -16.10 -6.11
C VAL A 178 15.12 -15.48 -4.71
N THR A 179 15.79 -14.34 -4.58
CA THR A 179 15.79 -13.58 -3.32
C THR A 179 14.48 -12.79 -3.19
N LEU A 180 13.75 -13.04 -2.10
CA LEU A 180 12.49 -12.33 -1.83
C LEU A 180 12.72 -11.14 -0.90
N PHE A 181 12.13 -10.01 -1.28
CA PHE A 181 12.14 -8.78 -0.48
C PHE A 181 10.72 -8.42 -0.05
N SER A 182 10.61 -7.92 1.18
CA SER A 182 9.37 -7.37 1.74
C SER A 182 9.57 -5.92 2.16
N ILE A 183 8.58 -5.06 1.94
CA ILE A 183 8.69 -3.62 2.22
C ILE A 183 8.30 -3.26 3.66
N SER A 184 7.89 -4.23 4.48
CA SER A 184 7.48 -3.99 5.87
C SER A 184 7.54 -5.26 6.71
N LYS A 185 7.61 -5.08 8.04
CA LYS A 185 7.55 -6.19 9.00
C LYS A 185 6.28 -7.04 8.85
N ARG A 186 5.14 -6.40 8.55
CA ARG A 186 3.85 -7.08 8.32
C ARG A 186 3.91 -8.01 7.11
N VAL A 187 4.41 -7.54 5.98
CA VAL A 187 4.55 -8.38 4.78
C VAL A 187 5.54 -9.52 5.03
N LYS A 188 6.67 -9.25 5.71
CA LYS A 188 7.65 -10.30 6.10
C LYS A 188 7.01 -11.37 6.99
N SER A 189 6.25 -10.97 8.00
CA SER A 189 5.57 -11.91 8.92
C SER A 189 4.60 -12.83 8.18
N GLU A 190 3.80 -12.29 7.25
CA GLU A 190 2.87 -13.07 6.43
C GLU A 190 3.60 -14.07 5.52
N ILE A 191 4.72 -13.64 4.90
CA ILE A 191 5.57 -14.52 4.09
C ILE A 191 6.12 -15.67 4.95
N SER A 192 6.59 -15.37 6.16
CA SER A 192 7.09 -16.39 7.09
C SER A 192 6.00 -17.38 7.51
N GLN A 193 4.77 -16.93 7.73
CA GLN A 193 3.62 -17.81 8.03
C GLN A 193 3.27 -18.75 6.85
N MET A 194 3.60 -18.35 5.61
CA MET A 194 3.46 -19.21 4.43
C MET A 194 4.63 -20.19 4.26
N GLY A 195 5.63 -20.19 5.17
CA GLY A 195 6.79 -21.08 5.15
C GLY A 195 7.97 -20.60 4.29
N TYR A 196 8.02 -19.30 3.97
CA TYR A 196 9.09 -18.72 3.16
C TYR A 196 9.84 -17.62 3.90
N GLU A 197 11.05 -17.32 3.43
CA GLU A 197 11.86 -16.22 3.98
C GLU A 197 11.89 -15.02 3.04
N SER A 198 11.97 -13.81 3.62
CA SER A 198 12.21 -12.59 2.86
C SER A 198 13.07 -11.61 3.65
N LYS A 199 13.85 -10.80 2.93
CA LYS A 199 14.64 -9.71 3.50
C LYS A 199 13.81 -8.43 3.51
N ILE A 200 13.86 -7.65 4.60
CA ILE A 200 13.22 -6.32 4.62
C ILE A 200 14.09 -5.33 3.86
N ILE A 201 13.46 -4.54 3.00
CA ILE A 201 14.14 -3.50 2.24
C ILE A 201 13.44 -2.14 2.42
N ASN A 202 14.21 -1.05 2.42
CA ASN A 202 13.66 0.30 2.36
C ASN A 202 13.26 0.62 0.92
N TYR A 203 12.00 0.36 0.59
CA TYR A 203 11.43 0.50 -0.75
C TYR A 203 11.49 1.93 -1.32
N PHE A 204 11.63 2.94 -0.46
CA PHE A 204 11.69 4.35 -0.82
C PHE A 204 13.10 4.94 -0.67
N SER A 205 14.12 4.08 -0.58
CA SER A 205 15.52 4.51 -0.57
C SER A 205 15.94 4.95 -1.96
N ASP A 206 16.68 6.05 -2.02
CA ASP A 206 17.34 6.49 -3.26
C ASP A 206 18.40 5.47 -3.71
N SER A 207 18.89 4.62 -2.78
CA SER A 207 19.84 3.52 -3.04
C SER A 207 19.15 2.15 -3.17
N LEU A 208 17.84 2.08 -3.43
CA LEU A 208 17.09 0.82 -3.45
C LEU A 208 17.75 -0.27 -4.31
N LEU A 209 18.21 0.08 -5.51
CA LEU A 209 18.85 -0.85 -6.43
C LEU A 209 20.16 -1.40 -5.86
N ASP A 210 20.98 -0.55 -5.26
CA ASP A 210 22.24 -0.96 -4.65
C ASP A 210 22.03 -1.81 -3.39
N ASP A 211 21.02 -1.49 -2.62
CA ASP A 211 20.63 -2.27 -1.43
C ASP A 211 20.18 -3.68 -1.82
N ILE A 212 19.42 -3.80 -2.92
CA ILE A 212 19.04 -5.10 -3.49
C ILE A 212 20.27 -5.86 -3.99
N LYS A 213 21.15 -5.21 -4.79
CA LYS A 213 22.38 -5.81 -5.33
C LYS A 213 23.30 -6.39 -4.24
N LYS A 214 23.43 -5.69 -3.11
CA LYS A 214 24.24 -6.16 -1.97
C LYS A 214 23.61 -7.32 -1.20
N ALA A 215 22.31 -7.50 -1.33
CA ALA A 215 21.54 -8.47 -0.57
C ALA A 215 21.25 -9.78 -1.33
N ILE A 216 21.46 -9.81 -2.65
CA ILE A 216 21.41 -11.02 -3.47
C ILE A 216 22.74 -11.76 -3.36
#